data_46e34ab6e3e2fc0e935cd2d6a5d5dacd
#
_entry.id   46e34ab6e3e2fc0e935cd2d6a5d5dacd
#
_cell.length_a   1.000
_cell.length_b   1.000
_cell.length_c   1.000
_cell.angle_alpha   90.00
_cell.angle_beta   90.00
_cell.angle_gamma   90.00
#
_symmetry.space_group_name_H-M   'P 1'
#
loop_
_entity.id
_entity.type
_entity.pdbx_description
1 polymer ?
#
loop_
_entity_poly.entity_id
_entity_poly.type
_entity_poly.pdbx_seq_one_letter_code
_entity_poly.pdbx_strand_id
1 'polypeptide(L)'
;MDYYVSLLGDDSNTGSSETRPWRSIDRVNGAQLLPGDSVWFRADQTFVGTLYLTSVRQNSRHTPSAVTIGSYGSGSATIDAGFGAGFIAKNRGGVHLVNLNFVGTGASKNTTSGILFINTLPGSTKLEDIRIHRVDVSGFKYSGISLVAQPTDMSWSGFRDVKITNTTSHDNGDAGISCIGAWNPDQKGYAHTDFYIGSCSAYRNAGIPSKGSHSGSGIILAQVDGAIIEHCRAYENGNLNDYEGGGPVGIWAWDANRVVIQFNESHHNRTGSSKDGAGFDLDGGVTNSVVQYNYSHNNDGAGYLLAQFEGARPFYGNVLRYNLSVNDGRRNRYGGIHLWSTGANGGITDTAFYANSIYTTQSADGNPAAVDCISEGIRNIRFYNNCFQTDGKAVLVRGETNRGAIFEGNTFDADCRFPKFSIDDMRPSHFTEADQKMYPKTLQQRP
;
A
#
# COMPACT_ATOMS: atom_id res chain seq x y z
N MET A 1 9.76 16.96 26.00
CA MET A 1 10.84 17.98 25.86
C MET A 1 11.17 18.11 24.40
N ASP A 2 11.55 19.33 23.93
CA ASP A 2 11.99 19.52 22.56
C ASP A 2 13.50 19.55 22.46
N TYR A 3 14.06 18.82 21.52
CA TYR A 3 15.49 18.81 21.19
C TYR A 3 15.68 19.28 19.75
N TYR A 4 16.70 20.10 19.54
CA TYR A 4 17.01 20.70 18.25
C TYR A 4 18.35 20.16 17.73
N VAL A 5 18.43 19.90 16.44
CA VAL A 5 19.61 19.39 15.75
C VAL A 5 19.93 20.27 14.56
N SER A 6 21.18 20.73 14.46
CA SER A 6 21.66 21.54 13.35
C SER A 6 23.13 21.26 13.09
N LEU A 7 23.58 21.27 11.84
CA LEU A 7 25.00 21.10 11.49
C LEU A 7 25.90 22.19 12.08
N LEU A 8 25.32 23.34 12.49
CA LEU A 8 26.01 24.41 13.20
C LEU A 8 26.04 24.20 14.72
N GLY A 9 25.45 23.11 15.21
CA GLY A 9 25.40 22.76 16.63
C GLY A 9 26.65 22.07 17.14
N ASP A 10 26.56 21.63 18.39
CA ASP A 10 27.61 20.87 19.09
C ASP A 10 26.94 19.78 19.94
N ASP A 11 27.46 18.55 19.86
CA ASP A 11 26.89 17.42 20.59
C ASP A 11 27.10 17.48 22.12
N SER A 12 27.95 18.39 22.60
CA SER A 12 28.08 18.75 24.01
C SER A 12 26.98 19.68 24.52
N ASN A 13 26.21 20.29 23.63
CA ASN A 13 25.07 21.14 24.00
C ASN A 13 23.93 20.32 24.64
N THR A 14 23.03 21.02 25.32
CA THR A 14 21.81 20.40 25.87
C THR A 14 20.82 19.99 24.81
N GLY A 15 20.86 20.61 23.63
CA GLY A 15 19.89 20.42 22.54
C GLY A 15 18.54 21.08 22.79
N SER A 16 18.31 21.69 23.93
CA SER A 16 16.98 22.16 24.37
C SER A 16 16.53 23.50 23.76
N SER A 17 17.30 24.08 22.85
CA SER A 17 16.92 25.29 22.13
C SER A 17 17.61 25.35 20.76
N GLU A 18 17.04 26.12 19.84
CA GLU A 18 17.59 26.36 18.49
C GLU A 18 18.95 27.09 18.54
N THR A 19 19.26 27.80 19.60
CA THR A 19 20.55 28.50 19.79
C THR A 19 21.66 27.61 20.37
N ARG A 20 21.30 26.46 20.93
CA ARG A 20 22.23 25.46 21.47
C ARG A 20 21.85 24.05 21.02
N PRO A 21 21.75 23.81 19.69
CA PRO A 21 21.31 22.53 19.15
C PRO A 21 22.40 21.47 19.28
N TRP A 22 22.01 20.22 19.23
CA TRP A 22 22.90 19.10 18.90
C TRP A 22 23.35 19.20 17.45
N ARG A 23 24.39 18.41 17.10
CA ARG A 23 24.94 18.44 15.75
C ARG A 23 24.64 17.19 14.94
N SER A 24 24.62 16.03 15.56
CA SER A 24 24.68 14.75 14.85
C SER A 24 23.48 13.82 15.13
N ILE A 25 23.23 12.89 14.21
CA ILE A 25 22.31 11.76 14.39
C ILE A 25 22.80 10.86 15.54
N ASP A 26 24.11 10.66 15.69
CA ASP A 26 24.66 9.84 16.76
C ASP A 26 24.32 10.39 18.15
N ARG A 27 24.27 11.70 18.29
CA ARG A 27 23.83 12.33 19.54
C ARG A 27 22.34 12.07 19.82
N VAL A 28 21.51 12.10 18.78
CA VAL A 28 20.09 11.75 18.89
C VAL A 28 19.93 10.28 19.28
N ASN A 29 20.62 9.38 18.61
CA ASN A 29 20.59 7.93 18.88
C ASN A 29 21.09 7.58 20.30
N GLY A 30 22.03 8.34 20.83
CA GLY A 30 22.52 8.21 22.20
C GLY A 30 21.63 8.84 23.26
N ALA A 31 20.59 9.59 22.88
CA ALA A 31 19.66 10.22 23.81
C ALA A 31 18.57 9.24 24.26
N GLN A 32 18.24 9.24 25.54
CA GLN A 32 17.09 8.50 26.05
C GLN A 32 15.82 9.34 25.84
N LEU A 33 15.20 9.22 24.65
CA LEU A 33 13.97 9.91 24.34
C LEU A 33 12.79 9.27 25.06
N LEU A 34 12.09 10.07 25.86
CA LEU A 34 10.91 9.68 26.62
C LEU A 34 9.62 9.93 25.81
N PRO A 35 8.52 9.24 26.13
CA PRO A 35 7.22 9.55 25.57
C PRO A 35 6.85 11.05 25.73
N GLY A 36 6.48 11.70 24.63
CA GLY A 36 6.19 13.14 24.57
C GLY A 36 7.41 14.02 24.26
N ASP A 37 8.60 13.44 24.08
CA ASP A 37 9.76 14.18 23.58
C ASP A 37 9.67 14.39 22.07
N SER A 38 10.28 15.48 21.59
CA SER A 38 10.39 15.78 20.16
C SER A 38 11.84 16.05 19.79
N VAL A 39 12.23 15.63 18.60
CA VAL A 39 13.53 15.93 17.98
C VAL A 39 13.31 16.66 16.68
N TRP A 40 13.83 17.86 16.58
CA TRP A 40 13.65 18.76 15.46
C TRP A 40 14.98 18.98 14.72
N PHE A 41 15.07 18.50 13.50
CA PHE A 41 16.20 18.72 12.60
C PHE A 41 16.01 20.03 11.85
N ARG A 42 17.07 20.82 11.71
CA ARG A 42 16.99 22.06 10.95
C ARG A 42 16.71 21.76 9.47
N ALA A 43 15.67 22.38 8.96
CA ALA A 43 15.30 22.29 7.55
C ALA A 43 16.44 22.72 6.63
N ASP A 44 16.42 22.23 5.39
CA ASP A 44 17.42 22.48 4.34
C ASP A 44 18.86 22.07 4.71
N GLN A 45 19.01 21.19 5.72
CA GLN A 45 20.27 20.56 6.08
C GLN A 45 20.19 19.05 5.85
N THR A 46 21.34 18.45 5.49
CA THR A 46 21.48 17.01 5.27
C THR A 46 22.30 16.38 6.38
N PHE A 47 21.71 15.48 7.13
CA PHE A 47 22.34 14.75 8.23
C PHE A 47 22.64 13.32 7.78
N VAL A 48 23.88 12.88 7.95
CA VAL A 48 24.33 11.55 7.52
C VAL A 48 24.17 10.54 8.64
N GLY A 49 23.53 9.40 8.35
CA GLY A 49 23.40 8.30 9.28
C GLY A 49 22.00 7.68 9.33
N THR A 50 21.79 6.74 10.22
CA THR A 50 20.52 6.07 10.51
C THR A 50 19.98 6.53 11.85
N LEU A 51 18.74 6.96 11.87
CA LEU A 51 18.00 7.22 13.12
C LEU A 51 17.49 5.92 13.73
N TYR A 52 17.75 5.70 15.01
CA TYR A 52 17.31 4.50 15.74
C TYR A 52 16.42 4.85 16.92
N LEU A 53 15.26 4.17 17.00
CA LEU A 53 14.46 4.13 18.21
C LEU A 53 14.28 2.68 18.66
N THR A 54 14.83 2.36 19.81
CA THR A 54 14.66 1.05 20.45
C THR A 54 13.57 1.08 21.51
N SER A 55 13.10 -0.10 21.93
CA SER A 55 12.09 -0.24 22.97
C SER A 55 12.51 0.47 24.26
N VAL A 56 11.69 1.38 24.75
CA VAL A 56 11.74 1.84 26.14
C VAL A 56 10.87 0.89 26.95
N ARG A 57 11.31 0.41 28.11
CA ARG A 57 10.45 -0.37 29.01
C ARG A 57 9.21 0.45 29.35
N GLN A 58 8.08 0.08 28.79
CA GLN A 58 6.82 0.70 29.10
C GLN A 58 6.31 0.17 30.45
N ASN A 59 6.42 0.96 31.49
CA ASN A 59 5.88 0.63 32.81
C ASN A 59 4.46 1.16 33.07
N SER A 60 3.74 1.64 32.05
CA SER A 60 2.41 2.23 32.28
C SER A 60 1.34 1.74 31.31
N ARG A 61 0.16 1.49 31.87
CA ARG A 61 -1.08 1.11 31.16
C ARG A 61 -1.77 2.30 30.46
N HIS A 62 -1.12 3.45 30.32
CA HIS A 62 -1.64 4.60 29.62
C HIS A 62 -0.99 4.68 28.24
N THR A 63 -1.73 5.07 27.22
CA THR A 63 -1.22 5.36 25.89
C THR A 63 -0.04 6.33 26.02
N PRO A 64 1.19 5.92 25.71
CA PRO A 64 2.32 6.82 25.83
C PRO A 64 2.19 7.92 24.79
N SER A 65 2.44 9.15 25.17
CA SER A 65 2.64 10.21 24.20
C SER A 65 3.75 9.81 23.25
N ALA A 66 3.57 10.03 21.95
CA ALA A 66 4.56 9.62 20.95
C ALA A 66 5.87 10.40 21.08
N VAL A 67 6.96 9.81 20.62
CA VAL A 67 8.16 10.55 20.25
C VAL A 67 7.96 11.10 18.85
N THR A 68 8.11 12.41 18.70
CA THR A 68 8.04 13.07 17.40
C THR A 68 9.44 13.35 16.88
N ILE A 69 9.70 13.00 15.62
CA ILE A 69 10.94 13.38 14.92
C ILE A 69 10.54 14.13 13.66
N GLY A 70 11.03 15.35 13.51
CA GLY A 70 10.63 16.20 12.39
C GLY A 70 11.64 17.29 12.08
N SER A 71 11.21 18.24 11.25
CA SER A 71 12.02 19.40 10.88
C SER A 71 11.48 20.68 11.49
N TYR A 72 12.38 21.61 11.78
CA TYR A 72 12.06 22.99 12.14
C TYR A 72 12.64 23.98 11.13
N GLY A 73 12.07 25.16 11.07
CA GLY A 73 12.36 26.15 10.04
C GLY A 73 11.51 25.94 8.77
N SER A 74 11.90 26.54 7.68
CA SER A 74 11.20 26.42 6.39
C SER A 74 11.77 25.26 5.57
N GLY A 75 10.92 24.38 5.06
CA GLY A 75 11.32 23.18 4.29
C GLY A 75 11.44 21.92 5.14
N SER A 76 12.18 20.95 4.64
CA SER A 76 12.41 19.63 5.29
C SER A 76 13.91 19.38 5.47
N ALA A 77 14.29 18.74 6.55
CA ALA A 77 15.64 18.20 6.72
C ALA A 77 15.76 16.87 5.98
N THR A 78 16.96 16.58 5.48
CA THR A 78 17.27 15.32 4.81
C THR A 78 18.13 14.43 5.70
N ILE A 79 17.73 13.17 5.83
CA ILE A 79 18.53 12.11 6.43
C ILE A 79 19.14 11.31 5.28
N ASP A 80 20.43 11.48 5.04
CA ASP A 80 21.21 10.69 4.09
C ASP A 80 21.63 9.39 4.75
N ALA A 81 20.93 8.33 4.44
CA ALA A 81 21.14 7.01 5.01
C ALA A 81 22.35 6.25 4.43
N GLY A 82 22.90 6.74 3.32
CA GLY A 82 23.94 6.02 2.61
C GLY A 82 23.48 4.62 2.20
N PHE A 83 24.23 3.60 2.59
CA PHE A 83 23.91 2.18 2.33
C PHE A 83 22.91 1.59 3.35
N GLY A 84 22.65 2.26 4.46
CA GLY A 84 21.78 1.81 5.55
C GLY A 84 20.33 2.25 5.39
N ALA A 85 19.55 2.08 6.47
CA ALA A 85 18.20 2.63 6.60
C ALA A 85 18.23 4.09 7.03
N GLY A 86 17.23 4.87 6.65
CA GLY A 86 17.07 6.23 7.15
C GLY A 86 16.55 6.28 8.58
N PHE A 87 15.60 5.38 8.89
CA PHE A 87 15.00 5.26 10.21
C PHE A 87 14.68 3.81 10.56
N ILE A 88 14.95 3.40 11.80
CA ILE A 88 14.58 2.09 12.34
C ILE A 88 13.92 2.25 13.71
N ALA A 89 12.70 1.69 13.85
CA ALA A 89 12.06 1.48 15.14
C ALA A 89 11.88 -0.03 15.39
N LYS A 90 12.55 -0.58 16.38
CA LYS A 90 12.42 -2.00 16.74
C LYS A 90 11.66 -2.16 18.05
N ASN A 91 10.55 -2.91 18.00
CA ASN A 91 9.70 -3.21 19.16
C ASN A 91 9.21 -1.94 19.88
N ARG A 92 8.89 -0.91 19.09
CA ARG A 92 8.45 0.39 19.60
C ARG A 92 7.30 0.95 18.78
N GLY A 93 6.21 1.33 19.47
CA GLY A 93 5.12 2.18 19.00
C GLY A 93 5.28 3.60 19.56
N GLY A 94 4.28 4.45 19.37
CA GLY A 94 4.33 5.85 19.78
C GLY A 94 5.44 6.61 19.04
N VAL A 95 5.40 6.60 17.70
CA VAL A 95 6.43 7.23 16.85
C VAL A 95 5.78 8.07 15.77
N HIS A 96 6.10 9.35 15.73
CA HIS A 96 5.65 10.27 14.71
C HIS A 96 6.83 10.81 13.91
N LEU A 97 6.86 10.55 12.61
CA LEU A 97 7.81 11.11 11.66
C LEU A 97 7.10 12.19 10.83
N VAL A 98 7.59 13.42 10.87
CA VAL A 98 6.92 14.55 10.23
C VAL A 98 7.89 15.45 9.47
N ASN A 99 7.54 15.76 8.22
CA ASN A 99 8.26 16.75 7.42
C ASN A 99 9.77 16.46 7.30
N LEU A 100 10.14 15.24 6.86
CA LEU A 100 11.53 14.77 6.69
C LEU A 100 11.71 14.13 5.32
N ASN A 101 12.91 14.23 4.78
CA ASN A 101 13.35 13.46 3.63
C ASN A 101 14.33 12.37 4.06
N PHE A 102 14.16 11.15 3.53
CA PHE A 102 15.07 10.03 3.73
C PHE A 102 15.61 9.57 2.38
N VAL A 103 16.92 9.59 2.22
CA VAL A 103 17.57 9.29 0.94
C VAL A 103 18.61 8.19 1.13
N GLY A 104 18.50 7.12 0.32
CA GLY A 104 19.50 6.07 0.21
C GLY A 104 20.42 6.28 -1.00
N THR A 105 21.45 5.44 -1.14
CA THR A 105 22.44 5.49 -2.25
C THR A 105 21.91 5.01 -3.60
N GLY A 106 20.60 4.80 -3.73
CA GLY A 106 19.96 4.20 -4.90
C GLY A 106 19.62 2.73 -4.70
N ALA A 107 18.50 2.28 -5.26
CA ALA A 107 17.95 0.93 -5.06
C ALA A 107 18.93 -0.22 -5.38
N SER A 108 19.83 -0.02 -6.35
CA SER A 108 20.84 -1.03 -6.72
C SER A 108 22.04 -1.11 -5.77
N LYS A 109 22.28 -0.09 -4.97
CA LYS A 109 23.46 0.03 -4.08
C LYS A 109 23.10 -0.06 -2.61
N ASN A 110 21.96 0.49 -2.22
CA ASN A 110 21.49 0.42 -0.83
C ASN A 110 21.21 -1.03 -0.42
N THR A 111 21.13 -1.34 0.87
CA THR A 111 21.04 -2.72 1.38
C THR A 111 19.75 -3.00 2.17
N THR A 112 18.87 -2.01 2.37
CA THR A 112 17.73 -2.12 3.28
C THR A 112 16.53 -1.27 2.84
N SER A 113 15.53 -1.12 3.70
CA SER A 113 14.40 -0.20 3.53
C SER A 113 14.70 1.20 4.09
N GLY A 114 13.96 2.20 3.64
CA GLY A 114 14.16 3.60 4.06
C GLY A 114 13.70 3.86 5.48
N ILE A 115 12.42 3.65 5.76
CA ILE A 115 11.82 3.72 7.08
C ILE A 115 11.39 2.30 7.45
N LEU A 116 11.89 1.77 8.56
CA LEU A 116 11.70 0.39 8.96
C LEU A 116 11.16 0.30 10.39
N PHE A 117 9.91 -0.12 10.52
CA PHE A 117 9.31 -0.54 11.80
C PHE A 117 9.32 -2.06 11.89
N ILE A 118 9.85 -2.61 12.99
CA ILE A 118 9.96 -4.05 13.21
C ILE A 118 9.31 -4.41 14.54
N ASN A 119 8.35 -5.34 14.51
CA ASN A 119 7.77 -5.95 15.71
C ASN A 119 8.14 -7.44 15.77
N THR A 120 8.97 -7.81 16.75
CA THR A 120 9.38 -9.21 17.01
C THR A 120 8.82 -9.73 18.33
N LEU A 121 7.94 -8.97 18.99
CA LEU A 121 7.40 -9.32 20.30
C LEU A 121 6.42 -10.51 20.18
N PRO A 122 6.42 -11.44 21.14
CA PRO A 122 5.50 -12.56 21.16
C PRO A 122 4.10 -12.16 21.67
N GLY A 123 3.18 -13.14 21.72
CA GLY A 123 1.91 -13.03 22.43
C GLY A 123 0.89 -12.11 21.79
N SER A 124 0.91 -11.98 20.46
CA SER A 124 -0.03 -11.12 19.70
C SER A 124 0.03 -9.63 20.10
N THR A 125 1.21 -9.16 20.44
CA THR A 125 1.47 -7.78 20.86
C THR A 125 1.31 -6.81 19.70
N LYS A 126 0.46 -5.79 19.87
CA LYS A 126 0.30 -4.69 18.91
C LYS A 126 1.09 -3.46 19.36
N LEU A 127 1.95 -2.96 18.48
CA LEU A 127 2.59 -1.66 18.64
C LEU A 127 1.73 -0.60 17.99
N GLU A 128 1.43 0.47 18.71
CA GLU A 128 0.39 1.42 18.34
C GLU A 128 0.94 2.82 18.11
N ASP A 129 0.08 3.68 17.54
CA ASP A 129 0.33 5.10 17.37
C ASP A 129 1.58 5.39 16.53
N ILE A 130 1.56 4.93 15.28
CA ILE A 130 2.58 5.25 14.29
C ILE A 130 2.00 6.28 13.32
N ARG A 131 2.69 7.42 13.19
CA ARG A 131 2.32 8.49 12.25
C ARG A 131 3.51 8.82 11.35
N ILE A 132 3.26 8.82 10.03
CA ILE A 132 4.22 9.27 9.03
C ILE A 132 3.50 10.33 8.19
N HIS A 133 3.96 11.57 8.28
CA HIS A 133 3.27 12.69 7.65
C HIS A 133 4.23 13.64 6.94
N ARG A 134 3.95 13.94 5.67
CA ARG A 134 4.79 14.83 4.85
C ARG A 134 6.25 14.36 4.79
N VAL A 135 6.45 13.09 4.50
CA VAL A 135 7.77 12.48 4.39
C VAL A 135 8.04 12.13 2.94
N ASP A 136 9.28 12.33 2.49
CA ASP A 136 9.77 11.86 1.21
C ASP A 136 10.81 10.76 1.42
N VAL A 137 10.69 9.62 0.71
CA VAL A 137 11.55 8.45 0.90
C VAL A 137 11.98 7.87 -0.42
N SER A 138 13.30 7.85 -0.70
CA SER A 138 13.80 7.37 -1.99
C SER A 138 15.18 6.72 -1.94
N GLY A 139 15.46 5.88 -2.94
CA GLY A 139 16.79 5.32 -3.16
C GLY A 139 17.16 4.13 -2.29
N PHE A 140 16.20 3.36 -1.78
CA PHE A 140 16.42 2.17 -0.93
C PHE A 140 16.24 0.87 -1.72
N LYS A 141 17.01 -0.16 -1.32
CA LYS A 141 16.97 -1.47 -1.99
C LYS A 141 15.62 -2.16 -1.86
N TYR A 142 15.05 -2.11 -0.66
CA TYR A 142 13.74 -2.70 -0.41
C TYR A 142 12.66 -1.62 -0.46
N SER A 143 11.72 -1.64 0.45
CA SER A 143 10.64 -0.66 0.45
C SER A 143 11.07 0.70 0.98
N GLY A 144 10.49 1.77 0.47
CA GLY A 144 10.70 3.08 1.06
C GLY A 144 10.21 3.12 2.50
N ILE A 145 8.97 2.69 2.75
CA ILE A 145 8.39 2.54 4.09
C ILE A 145 8.00 1.09 4.29
N SER A 146 8.47 0.47 5.38
CA SER A 146 8.23 -0.92 5.70
C SER A 146 7.81 -1.11 7.16
N LEU A 147 6.66 -1.73 7.37
CA LEU A 147 6.19 -2.19 8.67
C LEU A 147 6.16 -3.71 8.68
N VAL A 148 7.08 -4.34 9.41
CA VAL A 148 7.27 -5.80 9.41
C VAL A 148 6.99 -6.38 10.78
N ALA A 149 6.09 -7.36 10.85
CA ALA A 149 5.88 -8.14 12.06
C ALA A 149 6.43 -9.56 11.89
N GLN A 150 7.40 -9.91 12.70
CA GLN A 150 8.07 -11.22 12.72
C GLN A 150 8.16 -11.71 14.17
N PRO A 151 7.04 -12.06 14.81
CA PRO A 151 7.04 -12.53 16.19
C PRO A 151 7.79 -13.85 16.31
N THR A 152 8.48 -14.03 17.44
CA THR A 152 9.30 -15.23 17.69
C THR A 152 8.46 -16.51 17.91
N ASP A 153 7.18 -16.35 18.24
CA ASP A 153 6.23 -17.44 18.53
C ASP A 153 5.17 -17.63 17.44
N MET A 154 5.36 -17.01 16.27
CA MET A 154 4.39 -17.02 15.15
C MET A 154 2.99 -16.51 15.55
N SER A 155 2.87 -15.71 16.60
CA SER A 155 1.62 -15.08 17.03
C SER A 155 1.20 -13.94 16.10
N TRP A 156 0.04 -13.31 16.37
CA TRP A 156 -0.47 -12.18 15.56
C TRP A 156 0.09 -10.81 15.99
N SER A 157 1.31 -10.80 16.49
CA SER A 157 1.97 -9.52 16.79
C SER A 157 2.09 -8.67 15.54
N GLY A 158 2.01 -7.37 15.71
CA GLY A 158 2.02 -6.44 14.58
C GLY A 158 1.83 -5.00 15.03
N PHE A 159 1.10 -4.25 14.22
CA PHE A 159 0.88 -2.82 14.45
C PHE A 159 -0.61 -2.50 14.45
N ARG A 160 -0.99 -1.48 15.23
CA ARG A 160 -2.34 -0.95 15.29
C ARG A 160 -2.32 0.57 15.28
N ASP A 161 -3.38 1.19 14.73
CA ASP A 161 -3.51 2.64 14.64
C ASP A 161 -2.28 3.28 13.94
N VAL A 162 -2.11 2.91 12.67
CA VAL A 162 -1.04 3.43 11.80
C VAL A 162 -1.65 4.41 10.81
N LYS A 163 -1.07 5.61 10.71
CA LYS A 163 -1.46 6.61 9.71
C LYS A 163 -0.26 7.07 8.90
N ILE A 164 -0.33 6.92 7.58
CA ILE A 164 0.67 7.42 6.62
C ILE A 164 -0.04 8.39 5.69
N THR A 165 0.36 9.66 5.71
CA THR A 165 -0.38 10.70 4.99
C THR A 165 0.52 11.73 4.32
N ASN A 166 0.07 12.23 3.17
CA ASN A 166 0.79 13.27 2.41
C ASN A 166 2.28 12.92 2.17
N THR A 167 2.57 11.67 1.94
CA THR A 167 3.91 11.10 1.92
C THR A 167 4.23 10.57 0.53
N THR A 168 5.46 10.80 0.09
CA THR A 168 5.95 10.30 -1.18
C THR A 168 6.99 9.20 -0.95
N SER A 169 6.87 8.10 -1.68
CA SER A 169 7.84 7.00 -1.62
C SER A 169 8.17 6.51 -3.02
N HIS A 170 9.40 6.72 -3.47
CA HIS A 170 9.75 6.55 -4.87
C HIS A 170 11.19 6.10 -5.12
N ASP A 171 11.45 5.62 -6.33
CA ASP A 171 12.78 5.17 -6.76
C ASP A 171 13.41 4.13 -5.81
N ASN A 172 12.56 3.29 -5.18
CA ASN A 172 13.00 2.17 -4.36
C ASN A 172 12.96 0.86 -5.15
N GLY A 173 13.57 -0.20 -4.61
CA GLY A 173 13.63 -1.48 -5.32
C GLY A 173 12.36 -2.32 -5.15
N ASP A 174 11.82 -2.45 -3.96
CA ASP A 174 10.74 -3.40 -3.68
C ASP A 174 9.35 -2.75 -3.76
N ALA A 175 9.01 -1.94 -2.79
CA ALA A 175 7.72 -1.25 -2.77
C ALA A 175 7.87 0.20 -2.29
N GLY A 176 6.89 1.04 -2.60
CA GLY A 176 6.80 2.36 -1.99
C GLY A 176 6.46 2.24 -0.51
N ILE A 177 5.30 1.70 -0.20
CA ILE A 177 4.80 1.48 1.16
C ILE A 177 4.43 0.00 1.30
N SER A 178 4.96 -0.67 2.31
CA SER A 178 4.75 -2.10 2.57
C SER A 178 4.41 -2.36 4.04
N CYS A 179 3.36 -3.13 4.27
CA CYS A 179 3.01 -3.65 5.58
C CYS A 179 2.84 -5.17 5.47
N ILE A 180 3.63 -5.93 6.23
CA ILE A 180 3.66 -7.39 6.14
C ILE A 180 3.74 -7.99 7.55
N GLY A 181 2.86 -8.96 7.85
CA GLY A 181 2.89 -9.77 9.06
C GLY A 181 3.52 -11.14 8.83
N ALA A 182 3.64 -11.91 9.90
CA ALA A 182 3.96 -13.33 9.79
C ALA A 182 2.75 -14.05 9.16
N TRP A 183 2.95 -14.60 7.97
CA TRP A 183 1.87 -15.31 7.28
C TRP A 183 1.74 -16.74 7.81
N ASN A 184 0.53 -17.08 8.21
CA ASN A 184 0.14 -18.42 8.58
C ASN A 184 -1.34 -18.63 8.19
N PRO A 185 -1.65 -19.47 7.18
CA PRO A 185 -3.01 -19.67 6.69
C PRO A 185 -3.95 -20.30 7.70
N ASP A 186 -3.43 -21.00 8.72
CA ASP A 186 -4.21 -21.62 9.79
C ASP A 186 -4.58 -20.64 10.92
N GLN A 187 -4.01 -19.45 10.90
CA GLN A 187 -4.30 -18.41 11.90
C GLN A 187 -5.71 -17.85 11.72
N LYS A 188 -6.36 -17.55 12.85
CA LYS A 188 -7.69 -16.92 12.86
C LYS A 188 -7.66 -15.39 12.93
N GLY A 189 -6.53 -14.79 13.21
CA GLY A 189 -6.36 -13.35 13.37
C GLY A 189 -5.50 -12.72 12.28
N TYR A 190 -5.21 -11.44 12.48
CA TYR A 190 -4.38 -10.63 11.59
C TYR A 190 -3.27 -9.95 12.39
N ALA A 191 -2.10 -9.83 11.78
CA ALA A 191 -0.96 -9.18 12.42
C ALA A 191 -1.22 -7.68 12.65
N HIS A 192 -1.96 -7.04 11.78
CA HIS A 192 -2.16 -5.60 11.79
C HIS A 192 -3.63 -5.23 11.87
N THR A 193 -3.94 -4.06 12.44
CA THR A 193 -5.30 -3.53 12.52
C THR A 193 -5.33 -2.01 12.43
N ASP A 194 -6.42 -1.44 11.93
CA ASP A 194 -6.67 -0.01 11.92
C ASP A 194 -5.58 0.80 11.19
N PHE A 195 -5.41 0.55 9.90
CA PHE A 195 -4.48 1.28 9.04
C PHE A 195 -5.19 2.37 8.23
N TYR A 196 -4.54 3.51 8.10
CA TYR A 196 -4.95 4.57 7.20
C TYR A 196 -3.77 5.05 6.36
N ILE A 197 -3.91 4.97 5.03
CA ILE A 197 -2.95 5.52 4.07
C ILE A 197 -3.72 6.51 3.19
N GLY A 198 -3.36 7.79 3.28
CA GLY A 198 -4.10 8.86 2.60
C GLY A 198 -3.23 9.90 1.94
N SER A 199 -3.61 10.34 0.74
CA SER A 199 -2.91 11.38 -0.02
C SER A 199 -1.42 11.10 -0.23
N CYS A 200 -1.07 9.83 -0.48
CA CYS A 200 0.31 9.38 -0.69
C CYS A 200 0.60 9.13 -2.17
N SER A 201 1.87 9.27 -2.55
CA SER A 201 2.36 8.91 -3.88
C SER A 201 3.43 7.83 -3.80
N ALA A 202 3.27 6.74 -4.56
CA ALA A 202 4.21 5.63 -4.64
C ALA A 202 4.57 5.37 -6.11
N TYR A 203 5.79 5.69 -6.53
CA TYR A 203 6.13 5.62 -7.95
C TYR A 203 7.58 5.26 -8.23
N ARG A 204 7.83 4.73 -9.43
CA ARG A 204 9.16 4.27 -9.88
C ARG A 204 9.86 3.33 -8.89
N ASN A 205 9.08 2.55 -8.14
CA ASN A 205 9.63 1.45 -7.34
C ASN A 205 9.83 0.28 -8.30
N ALA A 206 11.06 0.12 -8.77
CA ALA A 206 11.30 -0.57 -10.04
C ALA A 206 11.13 -2.09 -10.00
N GLY A 207 11.23 -2.72 -8.85
CA GLY A 207 11.43 -4.16 -8.69
C GLY A 207 12.88 -4.54 -8.46
N ILE A 208 13.10 -5.71 -7.90
CA ILE A 208 14.42 -6.28 -7.62
C ILE A 208 14.59 -7.51 -8.51
N PRO A 209 15.44 -7.44 -9.55
CA PRO A 209 15.71 -8.60 -10.39
C PRO A 209 16.18 -9.80 -9.59
N SER A 210 15.73 -10.98 -9.99
CA SER A 210 16.11 -12.28 -9.39
C SER A 210 15.73 -12.42 -7.90
N LYS A 211 14.80 -11.60 -7.40
CA LYS A 211 14.18 -11.83 -6.09
C LYS A 211 13.25 -13.03 -6.19
N GLY A 212 13.34 -13.98 -5.25
CA GLY A 212 12.50 -15.17 -5.21
C GLY A 212 11.02 -14.94 -4.85
N SER A 213 10.53 -13.68 -4.96
CA SER A 213 9.15 -13.28 -4.76
C SER A 213 8.86 -11.97 -5.52
N HIS A 214 7.59 -11.57 -5.60
CA HIS A 214 7.21 -10.30 -6.21
C HIS A 214 7.96 -9.10 -5.61
N SER A 215 8.12 -8.06 -6.40
CA SER A 215 8.75 -6.79 -6.03
C SER A 215 8.30 -5.67 -6.97
N GLY A 216 8.56 -4.42 -6.61
CA GLY A 216 8.22 -3.30 -7.47
C GLY A 216 6.76 -2.87 -7.37
N SER A 217 6.16 -2.92 -6.20
CA SER A 217 4.78 -2.45 -5.98
C SER A 217 4.74 -1.00 -5.51
N GLY A 218 3.56 -0.38 -5.64
CA GLY A 218 3.33 0.94 -5.04
C GLY A 218 3.02 0.84 -3.55
N ILE A 219 1.81 0.39 -3.19
CA ILE A 219 1.32 0.28 -1.81
C ILE A 219 0.81 -1.15 -1.57
N ILE A 220 1.36 -1.83 -0.57
CA ILE A 220 0.98 -3.19 -0.18
C ILE A 220 0.52 -3.23 1.26
N LEU A 221 -0.67 -3.77 1.52
CA LEU A 221 -1.13 -4.14 2.86
C LEU A 221 -1.37 -5.65 2.94
N ALA A 222 -0.67 -6.31 3.86
CA ALA A 222 -0.81 -7.73 4.11
C ALA A 222 -1.11 -8.02 5.58
N GLN A 223 -1.89 -9.07 5.86
CA GLN A 223 -2.31 -9.50 7.20
C GLN A 223 -2.95 -8.36 8.02
N VAL A 224 -3.83 -7.59 7.38
CA VAL A 224 -4.49 -6.41 7.99
C VAL A 224 -5.98 -6.66 8.17
N ASP A 225 -6.53 -6.35 9.35
CA ASP A 225 -7.95 -6.27 9.61
C ASP A 225 -8.40 -4.82 9.86
N GLY A 226 -9.11 -4.25 8.91
CA GLY A 226 -9.54 -2.86 8.93
C GLY A 226 -8.47 -1.90 8.42
N ALA A 227 -8.61 -1.48 7.15
CA ALA A 227 -7.74 -0.47 6.55
C ALA A 227 -8.50 0.42 5.57
N ILE A 228 -8.01 1.63 5.40
CA ILE A 228 -8.44 2.54 4.33
C ILE A 228 -7.21 3.01 3.56
N ILE A 229 -7.25 2.89 2.23
CA ILE A 229 -6.27 3.49 1.31
C ILE A 229 -7.05 4.44 0.40
N GLU A 230 -6.80 5.74 0.51
CA GLU A 230 -7.55 6.73 -0.26
C GLU A 230 -6.73 7.94 -0.72
N HIS A 231 -7.16 8.55 -1.83
CA HIS A 231 -6.52 9.72 -2.43
C HIS A 231 -5.03 9.52 -2.73
N CYS A 232 -4.63 8.26 -2.96
CA CYS A 232 -3.25 7.89 -3.27
C CYS A 232 -3.04 7.75 -4.78
N ARG A 233 -1.78 7.88 -5.20
CA ARG A 233 -1.35 7.64 -6.57
C ARG A 233 -0.23 6.60 -6.59
N ALA A 234 -0.36 5.58 -7.46
CA ALA A 234 0.66 4.57 -7.66
C ALA A 234 0.96 4.43 -9.16
N TYR A 235 2.20 4.72 -9.57
CA TYR A 235 2.51 4.73 -10.99
C TYR A 235 3.98 4.41 -11.31
N GLU A 236 4.20 3.89 -12.53
CA GLU A 236 5.53 3.55 -13.04
C GLU A 236 6.31 2.58 -12.15
N ASN A 237 5.61 1.71 -11.43
CA ASN A 237 6.22 0.70 -10.57
C ASN A 237 6.45 -0.60 -11.35
N GLY A 238 7.41 -1.44 -10.94
CA GLY A 238 7.50 -2.87 -11.25
C GLY A 238 8.29 -3.30 -12.47
N ASN A 239 8.82 -2.38 -13.27
CA ASN A 239 9.43 -2.68 -14.58
C ASN A 239 10.62 -3.67 -14.55
N LEU A 240 11.26 -3.88 -13.40
CA LEU A 240 12.37 -4.82 -13.22
C LEU A 240 11.98 -6.09 -12.46
N ASN A 241 10.71 -6.25 -12.08
CA ASN A 241 10.26 -7.50 -11.46
C ASN A 241 10.25 -8.62 -12.49
N ASP A 242 11.11 -9.60 -12.32
CA ASP A 242 11.25 -10.78 -13.20
C ASP A 242 10.71 -12.07 -12.55
N TYR A 243 10.04 -11.99 -11.43
CA TYR A 243 9.46 -13.14 -10.74
C TYR A 243 8.20 -13.66 -11.45
N GLU A 244 8.21 -14.93 -11.86
CA GLU A 244 7.11 -15.55 -12.61
C GLU A 244 5.99 -16.13 -11.74
N GLY A 245 6.13 -16.11 -10.41
CA GLY A 245 5.11 -16.57 -9.46
C GLY A 245 4.09 -15.53 -9.04
N GLY A 246 4.26 -14.27 -9.47
CA GLY A 246 3.41 -13.14 -9.17
C GLY A 246 4.13 -11.85 -9.47
N GLY A 247 3.44 -10.76 -9.62
CA GLY A 247 4.02 -9.53 -10.11
C GLY A 247 3.76 -8.32 -9.22
N PRO A 248 4.22 -7.16 -9.66
CA PRO A 248 3.96 -5.90 -9.00
C PRO A 248 2.52 -5.43 -9.24
N VAL A 249 2.01 -4.71 -8.27
CA VAL A 249 0.71 -4.03 -8.36
C VAL A 249 0.84 -2.60 -7.82
N GLY A 250 0.10 -1.67 -8.38
CA GLY A 250 0.08 -0.30 -7.91
C GLY A 250 -0.40 -0.17 -6.48
N ILE A 251 -1.65 -0.58 -6.18
CA ILE A 251 -2.24 -0.53 -4.83
C ILE A 251 -3.00 -1.83 -4.56
N TRP A 252 -2.65 -2.54 -3.50
CA TRP A 252 -3.24 -3.83 -3.23
C TRP A 252 -3.21 -4.29 -1.77
N ALA A 253 -4.03 -5.31 -1.52
CA ALA A 253 -4.07 -5.98 -0.24
C ALA A 253 -4.13 -7.51 -0.45
N TRP A 254 -3.48 -8.27 0.43
CA TRP A 254 -3.59 -9.71 0.47
C TRP A 254 -3.68 -10.23 1.90
N ASP A 255 -4.32 -11.39 2.07
CA ASP A 255 -4.54 -12.00 3.38
C ASP A 255 -5.11 -10.98 4.39
N ALA A 256 -6.18 -10.29 3.99
CA ALA A 256 -6.70 -9.12 4.69
C ALA A 256 -8.23 -9.16 4.83
N ASN A 257 -8.76 -8.39 5.76
CA ASN A 257 -10.19 -8.28 6.01
C ASN A 257 -10.61 -6.82 6.18
N ARG A 258 -11.79 -6.45 5.69
CA ARG A 258 -12.37 -5.12 5.84
C ARG A 258 -11.43 -3.98 5.36
N VAL A 259 -10.83 -4.18 4.21
CA VAL A 259 -10.01 -3.15 3.56
C VAL A 259 -10.87 -2.33 2.60
N VAL A 260 -10.75 -1.02 2.65
CA VAL A 260 -11.37 -0.09 1.71
C VAL A 260 -10.28 0.59 0.88
N ILE A 261 -10.32 0.39 -0.44
CA ILE A 261 -9.44 1.05 -1.40
C ILE A 261 -10.31 1.99 -2.23
N GLN A 262 -10.14 3.31 -2.06
CA GLN A 262 -11.06 4.28 -2.69
C GLN A 262 -10.38 5.59 -3.09
N PHE A 263 -10.91 6.23 -4.13
CA PHE A 263 -10.46 7.55 -4.63
C PHE A 263 -8.97 7.59 -5.00
N ASN A 264 -8.42 6.46 -5.46
CA ASN A 264 -7.02 6.36 -5.84
C ASN A 264 -6.87 6.35 -7.37
N GLU A 265 -5.70 6.74 -7.82
CA GLU A 265 -5.25 6.58 -9.20
C GLU A 265 -4.07 5.60 -9.26
N SER A 266 -4.16 4.62 -10.16
CA SER A 266 -3.07 3.65 -10.37
C SER A 266 -2.82 3.47 -11.87
N HIS A 267 -1.61 3.81 -12.34
CA HIS A 267 -1.36 3.86 -13.76
C HIS A 267 0.08 3.56 -14.16
N HIS A 268 0.25 3.11 -15.41
CA HIS A 268 1.57 2.85 -16.00
C HIS A 268 2.44 1.93 -15.15
N ASN A 269 1.84 1.09 -14.29
CA ASN A 269 2.58 0.06 -13.59
C ASN A 269 2.99 -1.03 -14.59
N ARG A 270 4.21 -1.53 -14.43
CA ARG A 270 4.88 -2.41 -15.38
C ARG A 270 5.23 -3.73 -14.73
N THR A 271 5.63 -4.67 -15.56
CA THR A 271 6.23 -5.94 -15.11
C THR A 271 7.38 -6.35 -16.01
N GLY A 272 8.43 -6.90 -15.45
CA GLY A 272 9.54 -7.52 -16.18
C GLY A 272 9.28 -9.00 -16.52
N SER A 273 8.21 -9.59 -15.94
CA SER A 273 7.83 -10.99 -16.13
C SER A 273 6.59 -11.16 -17.00
N SER A 274 6.05 -12.38 -17.06
CA SER A 274 4.75 -12.67 -17.67
C SER A 274 3.56 -12.39 -16.74
N LYS A 275 3.80 -11.88 -15.51
CA LYS A 275 2.79 -11.73 -14.46
C LYS A 275 2.59 -10.27 -14.07
N ASP A 276 1.33 -9.95 -13.84
CA ASP A 276 0.80 -8.71 -13.28
C ASP A 276 1.32 -7.40 -13.90
N GLY A 277 1.77 -6.44 -13.12
CA GLY A 277 1.89 -5.04 -13.52
C GLY A 277 0.53 -4.35 -13.41
N ALA A 278 -0.32 -4.79 -12.46
CA ALA A 278 -1.71 -4.37 -12.32
C ALA A 278 -1.88 -3.01 -11.65
N GLY A 279 -3.05 -2.41 -11.83
CA GLY A 279 -3.42 -1.18 -11.13
C GLY A 279 -3.80 -1.43 -9.68
N PHE A 280 -4.81 -2.27 -9.45
CA PHE A 280 -5.33 -2.63 -8.14
C PHE A 280 -5.49 -4.15 -8.01
N ASP A 281 -5.38 -4.66 -6.76
CA ASP A 281 -5.56 -6.08 -6.49
C ASP A 281 -6.12 -6.36 -5.10
N LEU A 282 -6.98 -7.37 -5.03
CA LEU A 282 -7.34 -8.10 -3.83
C LEU A 282 -6.85 -9.53 -4.00
N ASP A 283 -5.79 -9.90 -3.26
CA ASP A 283 -5.11 -11.18 -3.46
C ASP A 283 -5.29 -12.11 -2.25
N GLY A 284 -5.11 -13.36 -2.47
CA GLY A 284 -5.22 -14.50 -1.57
C GLY A 284 -5.73 -14.26 -0.16
N GLY A 285 -6.95 -14.74 0.14
CA GLY A 285 -7.53 -14.65 1.49
C GLY A 285 -8.13 -13.30 1.88
N VAL A 286 -8.37 -12.40 0.90
CA VAL A 286 -9.06 -11.13 1.19
C VAL A 286 -10.55 -11.34 1.37
N THR A 287 -11.11 -10.77 2.44
CA THR A 287 -12.52 -10.89 2.79
C THR A 287 -13.16 -9.55 3.13
N ASN A 288 -14.49 -9.42 2.87
CA ASN A 288 -15.32 -8.30 3.31
C ASN A 288 -14.74 -6.91 2.95
N SER A 289 -14.08 -6.81 1.81
CA SER A 289 -13.34 -5.63 1.39
C SER A 289 -14.02 -4.91 0.22
N VAL A 290 -13.74 -3.63 0.08
CA VAL A 290 -14.38 -2.77 -0.94
C VAL A 290 -13.32 -2.03 -1.73
N VAL A 291 -13.39 -2.13 -3.06
CA VAL A 291 -12.62 -1.32 -4.00
C VAL A 291 -13.59 -0.42 -4.76
N GLN A 292 -13.52 0.90 -4.54
CA GLN A 292 -14.52 1.80 -5.10
C GLN A 292 -13.96 3.17 -5.48
N TYR A 293 -14.55 3.79 -6.51
CA TYR A 293 -14.20 5.14 -6.95
C TYR A 293 -12.71 5.31 -7.28
N ASN A 294 -12.08 4.25 -7.80
CA ASN A 294 -10.69 4.31 -8.22
C ASN A 294 -10.58 4.45 -9.73
N TYR A 295 -9.51 5.04 -10.17
CA TYR A 295 -9.13 5.14 -11.56
C TYR A 295 -7.87 4.33 -11.85
N SER A 296 -8.00 3.33 -12.69
CA SER A 296 -6.90 2.51 -13.21
C SER A 296 -6.70 2.77 -14.69
N HIS A 297 -5.45 2.94 -15.14
CA HIS A 297 -5.22 3.10 -16.58
C HIS A 297 -3.81 2.77 -17.04
N ASN A 298 -3.70 2.28 -18.27
CA ASN A 298 -2.43 2.03 -18.96
C ASN A 298 -1.44 1.15 -18.21
N ASN A 299 -1.93 0.22 -17.41
CA ASN A 299 -1.12 -0.77 -16.71
C ASN A 299 -0.80 -1.97 -17.61
N ASP A 300 0.35 -2.61 -17.41
CA ASP A 300 0.71 -3.83 -18.14
C ASP A 300 -0.28 -4.98 -17.82
N GLY A 301 -0.63 -5.14 -16.56
CA GLY A 301 -1.61 -6.10 -16.06
C GLY A 301 -3.03 -5.58 -15.98
N ALA A 302 -3.83 -6.19 -15.12
CA ALA A 302 -5.23 -5.85 -14.93
C ALA A 302 -5.44 -4.44 -14.38
N GLY A 303 -6.59 -3.84 -14.69
CA GLY A 303 -7.05 -2.67 -13.97
C GLY A 303 -7.40 -3.02 -12.52
N TYR A 304 -8.22 -4.07 -12.39
CA TYR A 304 -8.67 -4.63 -11.11
C TYR A 304 -8.48 -6.14 -11.15
N LEU A 305 -7.47 -6.64 -10.43
CA LEU A 305 -7.16 -8.05 -10.27
C LEU A 305 -7.84 -8.58 -9.00
N LEU A 306 -8.38 -9.78 -9.07
CA LEU A 306 -8.72 -10.60 -7.92
C LEU A 306 -7.99 -11.91 -8.09
N ALA A 307 -7.16 -12.26 -7.13
CA ALA A 307 -6.34 -13.46 -7.19
C ALA A 307 -6.54 -14.35 -5.96
N GLN A 308 -6.58 -15.67 -6.15
CA GLN A 308 -6.66 -16.65 -5.07
C GLN A 308 -5.66 -17.77 -5.35
N PHE A 309 -4.53 -17.73 -4.66
CA PHE A 309 -3.45 -18.70 -4.81
C PHE A 309 -3.62 -19.92 -3.90
N GLU A 310 -2.89 -20.97 -4.21
CA GLU A 310 -2.88 -22.19 -3.39
C GLU A 310 -2.32 -21.91 -1.99
N GLY A 311 -3.01 -22.40 -0.95
CA GLY A 311 -2.64 -22.19 0.45
C GLY A 311 -3.14 -20.89 1.07
N ALA A 312 -3.72 -19.96 0.30
CA ALA A 312 -4.33 -18.75 0.87
C ALA A 312 -5.57 -19.08 1.74
N ARG A 313 -5.89 -18.22 2.68
CA ARG A 313 -7.16 -18.29 3.43
C ARG A 313 -8.37 -18.11 2.48
N PRO A 314 -9.60 -18.45 2.88
CA PRO A 314 -10.78 -18.25 2.05
C PRO A 314 -10.95 -16.81 1.57
N PHE A 315 -11.39 -16.64 0.31
CA PHE A 315 -11.62 -15.35 -0.35
C PHE A 315 -13.12 -15.16 -0.62
N TYR A 316 -13.76 -14.20 0.04
CA TYR A 316 -15.21 -13.96 -0.12
C TYR A 316 -15.67 -12.60 0.36
N GLY A 317 -16.89 -12.24 -0.03
CA GLY A 317 -17.62 -11.08 0.50
C GLY A 317 -17.07 -9.74 0.03
N ASN A 318 -16.36 -9.70 -1.09
CA ASN A 318 -15.73 -8.49 -1.60
C ASN A 318 -16.64 -7.75 -2.58
N VAL A 319 -16.46 -6.45 -2.69
CA VAL A 319 -17.23 -5.58 -3.58
C VAL A 319 -16.32 -4.66 -4.37
N LEU A 320 -16.47 -4.65 -5.69
CA LEU A 320 -15.82 -3.69 -6.58
C LEU A 320 -16.88 -2.84 -7.28
N ARG A 321 -16.90 -1.53 -7.03
CA ARG A 321 -17.96 -0.66 -7.54
C ARG A 321 -17.49 0.75 -7.87
N TYR A 322 -18.18 1.38 -8.82
CA TYR A 322 -17.93 2.76 -9.23
C TYR A 322 -16.46 3.01 -9.62
N ASN A 323 -15.77 2.01 -10.12
CA ASN A 323 -14.39 2.13 -10.57
C ASN A 323 -14.34 2.38 -12.07
N LEU A 324 -13.28 3.03 -12.50
CA LEU A 324 -12.97 3.26 -13.90
C LEU A 324 -11.66 2.54 -14.27
N SER A 325 -11.68 1.74 -15.33
CA SER A 325 -10.48 1.17 -15.96
C SER A 325 -10.40 1.63 -17.41
N VAL A 326 -9.27 2.20 -17.79
CA VAL A 326 -9.04 2.67 -19.17
C VAL A 326 -7.72 2.13 -19.70
N ASN A 327 -7.81 1.27 -20.71
CA ASN A 327 -6.61 0.73 -21.36
C ASN A 327 -5.64 0.04 -20.40
N ASP A 328 -6.14 -0.77 -19.49
CA ASP A 328 -5.35 -1.75 -18.74
C ASP A 328 -5.17 -3.05 -19.55
N GLY A 329 -4.35 -3.99 -19.08
CA GLY A 329 -4.03 -5.22 -19.81
C GLY A 329 -3.13 -4.96 -21.02
N ARG A 330 -2.20 -4.00 -20.93
CA ARG A 330 -1.36 -3.60 -22.07
C ARG A 330 -0.33 -4.64 -22.44
N ARG A 331 -0.03 -5.57 -21.53
CA ARG A 331 0.93 -6.67 -21.75
C ARG A 331 0.31 -8.01 -21.34
N ASN A 332 0.80 -9.10 -21.87
CA ASN A 332 0.36 -10.45 -21.54
C ASN A 332 -1.16 -10.66 -21.84
N ARG A 333 -1.85 -11.37 -20.97
CA ARG A 333 -3.28 -11.68 -21.15
C ARG A 333 -4.04 -11.29 -19.88
N TYR A 334 -4.42 -10.01 -19.81
CA TYR A 334 -5.18 -9.48 -18.68
C TYR A 334 -6.46 -8.80 -19.13
N GLY A 335 -7.41 -8.66 -18.19
CA GLY A 335 -8.63 -7.89 -18.38
C GLY A 335 -8.57 -6.55 -17.65
N GLY A 336 -9.43 -5.62 -17.99
CA GLY A 336 -9.71 -4.45 -17.16
C GLY A 336 -10.18 -4.90 -15.76
N ILE A 337 -11.08 -5.89 -15.71
CA ILE A 337 -11.32 -6.75 -14.53
C ILE A 337 -10.77 -8.14 -14.87
N HIS A 338 -9.97 -8.71 -13.95
CA HIS A 338 -9.36 -10.02 -14.13
C HIS A 338 -9.50 -10.87 -12.87
N LEU A 339 -10.08 -12.06 -13.01
CA LEU A 339 -10.21 -13.06 -11.95
C LEU A 339 -9.25 -14.20 -12.22
N TRP A 340 -8.35 -14.44 -11.28
CA TRP A 340 -7.41 -15.56 -11.32
C TRP A 340 -7.55 -16.42 -10.07
N SER A 341 -7.69 -17.72 -10.23
CA SER A 341 -7.83 -18.64 -9.11
C SER A 341 -7.25 -20.01 -9.45
N THR A 342 -6.59 -20.62 -8.48
CA THR A 342 -6.20 -22.03 -8.53
C THR A 342 -7.34 -22.97 -8.14
N GLY A 343 -8.49 -22.45 -7.71
CA GLY A 343 -9.61 -23.23 -7.16
C GLY A 343 -9.39 -23.68 -5.72
N ALA A 344 -8.19 -23.47 -5.15
CA ALA A 344 -7.87 -23.84 -3.78
C ALA A 344 -8.67 -23.01 -2.76
N ASN A 345 -8.92 -23.60 -1.59
CA ASN A 345 -9.66 -22.97 -0.47
C ASN A 345 -11.00 -22.36 -0.88
N GLY A 346 -11.68 -23.00 -1.82
CA GLY A 346 -12.96 -22.55 -2.33
C GLY A 346 -12.90 -21.57 -3.48
N GLY A 347 -11.71 -21.11 -3.85
CA GLY A 347 -11.51 -20.14 -4.93
C GLY A 347 -11.98 -18.73 -4.56
N ILE A 348 -12.44 -17.97 -5.56
CA ILE A 348 -13.02 -16.63 -5.39
C ILE A 348 -14.54 -16.79 -5.29
N THR A 349 -15.13 -16.38 -4.16
CA THR A 349 -16.56 -16.57 -3.93
C THR A 349 -17.26 -15.28 -3.47
N ASP A 350 -18.60 -15.24 -3.64
CA ASP A 350 -19.47 -14.23 -3.06
C ASP A 350 -18.96 -12.79 -3.26
N THR A 351 -18.59 -12.47 -4.50
CA THR A 351 -18.02 -11.16 -4.85
C THR A 351 -18.88 -10.46 -5.88
N ALA A 352 -19.12 -9.16 -5.68
CA ALA A 352 -19.97 -8.35 -6.54
C ALA A 352 -19.17 -7.25 -7.25
N PHE A 353 -19.45 -7.09 -8.54
CA PHE A 353 -18.94 -6.02 -9.40
C PHE A 353 -20.11 -5.22 -9.93
N TYR A 354 -20.25 -3.95 -9.57
CA TYR A 354 -21.34 -3.15 -10.09
C TYR A 354 -21.00 -1.68 -10.30
N ALA A 355 -21.67 -1.08 -11.25
CA ALA A 355 -21.49 0.31 -11.63
C ALA A 355 -20.02 0.67 -11.96
N ASN A 356 -19.24 -0.29 -12.43
CA ASN A 356 -17.90 -0.04 -12.93
C ASN A 356 -17.96 0.30 -14.43
N SER A 357 -17.02 1.12 -14.88
CA SER A 357 -16.83 1.47 -16.29
C SER A 357 -15.47 0.96 -16.75
N ILE A 358 -15.47 0.03 -17.70
CA ILE A 358 -14.26 -0.62 -18.20
C ILE A 358 -14.16 -0.38 -19.70
N TYR A 359 -13.10 0.31 -20.14
CA TYR A 359 -12.78 0.52 -21.53
C TYR A 359 -11.39 -0.01 -21.85
N THR A 360 -11.28 -0.85 -22.87
CA THR A 360 -10.00 -1.36 -23.32
C THR A 360 -9.90 -1.43 -24.83
N THR A 361 -8.73 -1.08 -25.35
CA THR A 361 -8.41 -1.14 -26.78
C THR A 361 -7.39 -2.23 -27.06
N GLN A 362 -7.20 -2.56 -28.33
CA GLN A 362 -6.14 -3.45 -28.77
C GLN A 362 -4.78 -2.99 -28.21
N SER A 363 -3.96 -3.97 -27.83
CA SER A 363 -2.57 -3.77 -27.43
C SER A 363 -1.62 -4.53 -28.36
N ALA A 364 -0.45 -3.96 -28.64
CA ALA A 364 0.58 -4.62 -29.42
C ALA A 364 1.22 -5.81 -28.66
N ASP A 365 1.40 -5.64 -27.34
CA ASP A 365 2.14 -6.58 -26.49
C ASP A 365 1.22 -7.43 -25.57
N GLY A 366 -0.09 -7.28 -25.74
CA GLY A 366 -1.07 -7.95 -24.90
C GLY A 366 -2.26 -8.51 -25.68
N ASN A 367 -3.04 -9.31 -24.99
CA ASN A 367 -4.35 -9.78 -25.44
C ASN A 367 -5.43 -9.34 -24.43
N PRO A 368 -5.77 -8.05 -24.41
CA PRO A 368 -6.65 -7.48 -23.39
C PRO A 368 -8.10 -7.95 -23.55
N ALA A 369 -8.82 -7.94 -22.42
CA ALA A 369 -10.27 -8.07 -22.37
C ALA A 369 -10.86 -6.97 -21.49
N ALA A 370 -12.13 -6.60 -21.66
CA ALA A 370 -12.79 -5.77 -20.65
C ALA A 370 -12.95 -6.56 -19.36
N VAL A 371 -13.41 -7.81 -19.44
CA VAL A 371 -13.50 -8.74 -18.31
C VAL A 371 -12.84 -10.08 -18.68
N ASP A 372 -12.03 -10.62 -17.80
CA ASP A 372 -11.45 -11.96 -17.89
C ASP A 372 -11.82 -12.75 -16.63
N CYS A 373 -12.61 -13.80 -16.78
CA CYS A 373 -13.10 -14.67 -15.70
C CYS A 373 -13.04 -16.15 -16.05
N ILE A 374 -12.01 -16.57 -16.77
CA ILE A 374 -11.87 -17.98 -17.22
C ILE A 374 -11.30 -18.92 -16.19
N SER A 375 -10.83 -18.41 -15.04
CA SER A 375 -10.21 -19.24 -14.00
C SER A 375 -11.21 -20.21 -13.36
N GLU A 376 -10.69 -21.32 -12.85
CA GLU A 376 -11.46 -22.26 -12.05
C GLU A 376 -11.75 -21.74 -10.64
N GLY A 377 -12.68 -22.39 -9.93
CA GLY A 377 -13.00 -22.04 -8.54
C GLY A 377 -13.64 -20.67 -8.36
N ILE A 378 -14.34 -20.16 -9.37
CA ILE A 378 -15.12 -18.94 -9.29
C ILE A 378 -16.58 -19.33 -9.01
N ARG A 379 -17.15 -18.79 -7.91
CA ARG A 379 -18.52 -19.11 -7.48
C ARG A 379 -19.24 -17.90 -6.93
N ASN A 380 -20.53 -17.75 -7.31
CA ASN A 380 -21.40 -16.65 -6.90
C ASN A 380 -20.77 -15.27 -7.13
N ILE A 381 -20.17 -15.09 -8.30
CA ILE A 381 -19.61 -13.83 -8.76
C ILE A 381 -20.68 -13.11 -9.56
N ARG A 382 -21.00 -11.87 -9.20
CA ARG A 382 -22.06 -11.11 -9.86
C ARG A 382 -21.51 -9.84 -10.49
N PHE A 383 -21.73 -9.72 -11.80
CA PHE A 383 -21.49 -8.49 -12.56
C PHE A 383 -22.83 -7.87 -12.91
N TYR A 384 -23.16 -6.71 -12.35
CA TYR A 384 -24.42 -6.05 -12.65
C TYR A 384 -24.31 -4.54 -12.80
N ASN A 385 -25.06 -3.98 -13.74
CA ASN A 385 -25.07 -2.55 -14.03
C ASN A 385 -23.67 -1.96 -14.33
N ASN A 386 -22.74 -2.74 -14.87
CA ASN A 386 -21.45 -2.24 -15.33
C ASN A 386 -21.55 -1.80 -16.80
N CYS A 387 -20.60 -0.97 -17.22
CA CYS A 387 -20.40 -0.58 -18.60
C CYS A 387 -19.07 -1.19 -19.10
N PHE A 388 -19.13 -2.07 -20.08
CA PHE A 388 -17.99 -2.75 -20.68
C PHE A 388 -17.86 -2.36 -22.15
N GLN A 389 -16.76 -1.74 -22.52
CA GLN A 389 -16.51 -1.33 -23.88
C GLN A 389 -15.12 -1.75 -24.36
N THR A 390 -15.06 -2.19 -25.61
CA THR A 390 -13.81 -2.54 -26.27
C THR A 390 -13.68 -1.87 -27.63
N ASP A 391 -12.45 -1.76 -28.12
CA ASP A 391 -12.14 -1.29 -29.46
C ASP A 391 -11.01 -2.13 -30.08
N GLY A 392 -11.03 -2.19 -31.41
CA GLY A 392 -10.06 -2.97 -32.19
C GLY A 392 -10.27 -4.48 -32.01
N LYS A 393 -9.19 -5.19 -31.64
CA LYS A 393 -9.20 -6.65 -31.41
C LYS A 393 -9.31 -7.03 -29.94
N ALA A 394 -9.56 -6.08 -29.05
CA ALA A 394 -9.76 -6.40 -27.66
C ALA A 394 -11.02 -7.26 -27.45
N VAL A 395 -10.96 -8.19 -26.51
CA VAL A 395 -12.06 -9.09 -26.19
C VAL A 395 -12.99 -8.43 -25.17
N LEU A 396 -14.30 -8.45 -25.41
CA LEU A 396 -15.26 -7.85 -24.48
C LEU A 396 -15.34 -8.62 -23.17
N VAL A 397 -15.73 -9.90 -23.22
CA VAL A 397 -15.77 -10.77 -22.04
C VAL A 397 -15.08 -12.09 -22.42
N ARG A 398 -14.14 -12.50 -21.58
CA ARG A 398 -13.47 -13.79 -21.70
C ARG A 398 -13.89 -14.66 -20.53
N GLY A 399 -14.39 -15.88 -20.84
CA GLY A 399 -14.92 -16.80 -19.82
C GLY A 399 -16.43 -16.74 -19.65
N GLU A 400 -17.16 -16.33 -20.69
CA GLU A 400 -18.66 -16.32 -20.72
C GLU A 400 -19.30 -17.66 -20.36
N THR A 401 -18.59 -18.76 -20.57
CA THR A 401 -19.04 -20.10 -20.21
C THR A 401 -18.79 -20.46 -18.74
N ASN A 402 -18.13 -19.58 -17.98
CA ASN A 402 -17.88 -19.82 -16.56
C ASN A 402 -19.19 -19.71 -15.76
N ARG A 403 -19.70 -20.87 -15.32
CA ARG A 403 -20.97 -20.94 -14.57
C ARG A 403 -20.93 -20.30 -13.18
N GLY A 404 -19.76 -19.93 -12.68
CA GLY A 404 -19.57 -19.25 -11.41
C GLY A 404 -19.79 -17.74 -11.48
N ALA A 405 -19.86 -17.15 -12.68
CA ALA A 405 -20.05 -15.73 -12.92
C ALA A 405 -21.41 -15.46 -13.59
N ILE A 406 -22.16 -14.50 -13.07
CA ILE A 406 -23.47 -14.10 -13.53
C ILE A 406 -23.38 -12.64 -13.98
N PHE A 407 -23.90 -12.34 -15.21
CA PHE A 407 -23.91 -11.01 -15.80
C PHE A 407 -25.38 -10.55 -15.96
N GLU A 408 -25.76 -9.49 -15.24
CA GLU A 408 -27.14 -8.97 -15.21
C GLU A 408 -27.17 -7.45 -15.41
N GLY A 409 -27.97 -6.96 -16.34
CA GLY A 409 -28.19 -5.52 -16.54
C GLY A 409 -26.96 -4.72 -16.91
N ASN A 410 -25.91 -5.36 -17.39
CA ASN A 410 -24.70 -4.66 -17.85
C ASN A 410 -24.95 -4.06 -19.24
N THR A 411 -24.28 -2.96 -19.51
CA THR A 411 -24.25 -2.31 -20.82
C THR A 411 -22.96 -2.66 -21.53
N PHE A 412 -23.02 -2.94 -22.83
CA PHE A 412 -21.88 -3.39 -23.62
C PHE A 412 -21.69 -2.48 -24.85
N ASP A 413 -20.42 -2.20 -25.18
CA ASP A 413 -19.97 -1.45 -26.36
C ASP A 413 -20.68 -0.11 -26.60
N ALA A 414 -21.41 0.05 -27.72
CA ALA A 414 -21.96 1.33 -28.17
C ALA A 414 -22.96 1.97 -27.22
N ASP A 415 -23.55 1.18 -26.33
CA ASP A 415 -24.51 1.67 -25.35
C ASP A 415 -23.88 2.21 -24.10
N CYS A 416 -22.57 2.00 -23.97
CA CYS A 416 -21.78 2.51 -22.84
C CYS A 416 -21.59 4.03 -22.92
N ARG A 417 -21.87 4.71 -21.82
CA ARG A 417 -21.54 6.12 -21.64
C ARG A 417 -20.51 6.23 -20.53
N PHE A 418 -19.24 6.44 -20.91
CA PHE A 418 -18.20 6.67 -19.94
C PHE A 418 -18.39 8.02 -19.28
N PRO A 419 -18.40 8.07 -17.96
CA PRO A 419 -18.40 9.34 -17.26
C PRO A 419 -17.12 10.09 -17.58
N LYS A 420 -17.21 11.41 -17.81
CA LYS A 420 -16.04 12.29 -17.85
C LYS A 420 -15.62 12.53 -16.41
N PHE A 421 -14.74 11.69 -15.89
CA PHE A 421 -14.18 11.87 -14.54
C PHE A 421 -12.85 12.61 -14.60
N SER A 422 -12.70 13.55 -13.68
CA SER A 422 -11.39 13.89 -13.13
C SER A 422 -11.28 13.25 -11.73
N ILE A 423 -10.08 13.03 -11.22
CA ILE A 423 -9.86 12.60 -9.82
C ILE A 423 -10.55 13.57 -8.84
N ASP A 424 -10.63 14.85 -9.19
CA ASP A 424 -11.32 15.86 -8.39
C ASP A 424 -12.85 15.63 -8.32
N ASP A 425 -13.44 14.99 -9.35
CA ASP A 425 -14.86 14.68 -9.37
C ASP A 425 -15.21 13.44 -8.54
N MET A 426 -14.21 12.66 -8.10
CA MET A 426 -14.37 11.50 -7.24
C MET A 426 -14.34 11.84 -5.73
N ARG A 427 -14.65 13.07 -5.35
CA ARG A 427 -14.68 13.51 -3.94
C ARG A 427 -15.92 12.98 -3.19
N PRO A 428 -15.80 12.80 -1.86
CA PRO A 428 -16.87 12.27 -1.01
C PRO A 428 -18.20 13.02 -1.07
N SER A 429 -18.21 14.30 -1.54
CA SER A 429 -19.40 15.13 -1.66
C SER A 429 -20.44 14.63 -2.67
N HIS A 430 -20.09 13.67 -3.51
CA HIS A 430 -21.00 13.08 -4.52
C HIS A 430 -21.63 11.75 -4.07
N PHE A 431 -21.36 11.29 -2.84
CA PHE A 431 -21.98 10.07 -2.30
C PHE A 431 -23.42 10.31 -1.87
N THR A 432 -24.30 9.38 -2.22
CA THR A 432 -25.65 9.37 -1.68
C THR A 432 -25.65 8.83 -0.23
N GLU A 433 -26.68 9.19 0.56
CA GLU A 433 -26.88 8.62 1.91
C GLU A 433 -26.95 7.09 1.92
N ALA A 434 -27.35 6.45 0.83
CA ALA A 434 -27.37 5.00 0.68
C ALA A 434 -25.95 4.39 0.64
N ASP A 435 -25.02 5.08 -0.01
CA ASP A 435 -23.61 4.65 -0.08
C ASP A 435 -22.92 4.75 1.28
N GLN A 436 -23.27 5.76 2.09
CA GLN A 436 -22.74 5.95 3.43
C GLN A 436 -23.20 4.89 4.45
N LYS A 437 -24.41 4.34 4.26
CA LYS A 437 -24.98 3.32 5.19
C LYS A 437 -24.32 1.95 5.10
N MET A 438 -23.56 1.67 4.05
CA MET A 438 -22.82 0.40 3.88
C MET A 438 -21.45 0.37 4.53
N TYR A 439 -20.99 1.47 5.12
CA TYR A 439 -19.74 1.47 5.90
C TYR A 439 -19.97 0.90 7.30
N PRO A 440 -19.06 0.07 7.82
CA PRO A 440 -19.07 -0.25 9.24
C PRO A 440 -19.03 1.04 10.06
N LYS A 441 -19.90 1.19 11.05
CA LYS A 441 -20.00 2.41 11.89
C LYS A 441 -18.66 2.82 12.51
N THR A 442 -17.74 1.89 12.70
CA THR A 442 -16.37 2.12 13.19
C THR A 442 -15.49 2.92 12.23
N LEU A 443 -15.82 2.96 10.93
CA LEU A 443 -15.08 3.73 9.92
C LEU A 443 -15.70 5.10 9.63
N GLN A 444 -16.95 5.34 10.06
CA GLN A 444 -17.67 6.61 9.84
C GLN A 444 -17.28 7.75 10.79
N GLN A 445 -16.55 7.49 11.87
CA GLN A 445 -16.30 8.46 12.95
C GLN A 445 -14.85 8.94 13.07
N ARG A 446 -14.07 8.91 12.02
CA ARG A 446 -12.70 9.45 12.09
C ARG A 446 -12.50 10.54 11.04
N PRO A 447 -12.31 11.81 11.47
CA PRO A 447 -11.83 12.88 10.61
C PRO A 447 -10.38 12.66 10.21
#